data_9efc6f5b4f97e612f43f79f49715abff
#
_entry.id   9efc6f5b4f97e612f43f79f49715abff
#
_cell.length_a   1.000
_cell.length_b   1.000
_cell.length_c   1.000
_cell.angle_alpha   90.00
_cell.angle_beta   90.00
_cell.angle_gamma   90.00
#
_symmetry.space_group_name_H-M   'P 1'
#
loop_
_entity.id
_entity.type
_entity.pdbx_description
1 polymer ?
#
loop_
_entity_poly.entity_id
_entity_poly.type
_entity_poly.pdbx_seq_one_letter_code
_entity_poly.pdbx_strand_id
1 'polypeptide(L)'
;MKKFISIISFLFAFTINAQIPVPEKYWIEDSNFEEKIQENHAFGDDNKLPIVVEFWASFNDVNCFTEWDKIKNAVYYRVDLAKAPNAKKKYKIRMAPTLIIFKDGVEEEKFKAGLDLLVPVNLSEMQKAIDEINTASKY
;
A
#
# COMPACT_ATOMS: atom_id res chain seq x y z
N MET A 1 55.89 -32.59 1.69
CA MET A 1 54.53 -32.56 1.08
C MET A 1 53.73 -31.41 1.66
N LYS A 2 53.49 -30.40 0.86
CA LYS A 2 52.63 -29.29 1.30
C LYS A 2 51.18 -29.63 0.94
N LYS A 3 50.35 -29.80 1.96
CA LYS A 3 48.91 -29.95 1.75
C LYS A 3 48.29 -28.57 1.55
N PHE A 4 47.82 -28.30 0.34
CA PHE A 4 46.99 -27.14 0.08
C PHE A 4 45.60 -27.40 0.59
N ILE A 5 45.24 -26.71 1.68
CA ILE A 5 43.85 -26.67 2.13
C ILE A 5 43.15 -25.58 1.32
N SER A 6 42.39 -26.02 0.32
CA SER A 6 41.50 -25.12 -0.41
C SER A 6 40.34 -24.77 0.50
N ILE A 7 40.39 -23.56 1.07
CA ILE A 7 39.24 -23.00 1.78
C ILE A 7 38.30 -22.49 0.70
N ILE A 8 37.31 -23.30 0.35
CA ILE A 8 36.19 -22.86 -0.45
C ILE A 8 35.35 -21.94 0.44
N SER A 9 35.62 -20.64 0.30
CA SER A 9 34.77 -19.63 0.92
C SER A 9 33.43 -19.64 0.20
N PHE A 10 32.44 -20.28 0.82
CA PHE A 10 31.05 -20.17 0.36
C PHE A 10 30.55 -18.76 0.68
N LEU A 11 30.64 -17.87 -0.30
CA LEU A 11 29.95 -16.59 -0.24
C LEU A 11 28.46 -16.88 -0.39
N PHE A 12 27.77 -16.98 0.72
CA PHE A 12 26.30 -16.86 0.73
C PHE A 12 25.99 -15.41 0.34
N ALA A 13 25.70 -15.20 -0.92
CA ALA A 13 25.06 -13.97 -1.36
C ALA A 13 23.62 -14.00 -0.79
N PHE A 14 23.44 -13.40 0.39
CA PHE A 14 22.12 -13.02 0.83
C PHE A 14 21.63 -11.94 -0.14
N THR A 15 20.77 -12.32 -1.09
CA THR A 15 19.97 -11.36 -1.80
C THR A 15 18.98 -10.79 -0.79
N ILE A 16 19.37 -9.71 -0.12
CA ILE A 16 18.45 -8.90 0.64
C ILE A 16 17.53 -8.29 -0.42
N ASN A 17 16.32 -8.82 -0.54
CA ASN A 17 15.26 -8.12 -1.24
C ASN A 17 14.95 -6.88 -0.40
N ALA A 18 15.73 -5.83 -0.60
CA ALA A 18 15.43 -4.54 -0.01
C ALA A 18 14.09 -4.08 -0.59
N GLN A 19 13.07 -4.01 0.26
CA GLN A 19 11.80 -3.40 -0.10
C GLN A 19 12.09 -1.97 -0.55
N ILE A 20 11.54 -1.56 -1.68
CA ILE A 20 11.65 -0.19 -2.15
C ILE A 20 10.95 0.70 -1.12
N PRO A 21 11.67 1.62 -0.47
CA PRO A 21 11.04 2.50 0.51
C PRO A 21 10.01 3.39 -0.17
N VAL A 22 8.85 3.56 0.46
CA VAL A 22 7.81 4.45 -0.02
C VAL A 22 8.29 5.90 0.15
N PRO A 23 8.42 6.68 -0.94
CA PRO A 23 8.82 8.08 -0.86
C PRO A 23 7.88 8.90 0.01
N GLU A 24 8.42 9.94 0.66
CA GLU A 24 7.68 10.81 1.57
C GLU A 24 6.40 11.40 0.96
N LYS A 25 6.43 11.73 -0.32
CA LYS A 25 5.27 12.29 -1.05
C LYS A 25 4.03 11.37 -1.07
N TYR A 26 4.20 10.07 -0.85
CA TYR A 26 3.10 9.10 -0.79
C TYR A 26 2.58 8.87 0.63
N TRP A 27 3.25 9.43 1.65
CA TRP A 27 2.79 9.37 3.01
C TRP A 27 1.83 10.53 3.27
N ILE A 28 0.66 10.20 3.82
CA ILE A 28 -0.32 11.18 4.24
C ILE A 28 -0.46 11.16 5.76
N GLU A 29 -0.96 12.24 6.30
CA GLU A 29 -1.13 12.43 7.74
C GLU A 29 -2.60 12.45 8.13
N ASP A 30 -2.88 12.28 9.40
CA ASP A 30 -4.23 12.37 9.94
C ASP A 30 -4.89 13.73 9.65
N SER A 31 -4.08 14.81 9.71
CA SER A 31 -4.54 16.18 9.48
C SER A 31 -4.95 16.48 8.03
N ASN A 32 -4.39 15.78 7.05
CA ASN A 32 -4.69 15.99 5.63
C ASN A 32 -5.38 14.79 4.97
N PHE A 33 -5.76 13.80 5.75
CA PHE A 33 -6.32 12.54 5.24
C PHE A 33 -7.54 12.77 4.35
N GLU A 34 -8.54 13.52 4.84
CA GLU A 34 -9.79 13.75 4.11
C GLU A 34 -9.57 14.55 2.82
N GLU A 35 -8.65 15.50 2.85
CA GLU A 35 -8.27 16.26 1.66
C GLU A 35 -7.62 15.34 0.60
N LYS A 36 -6.68 14.49 1.05
CA LYS A 36 -5.92 13.62 0.16
C LYS A 36 -6.77 12.56 -0.53
N ILE A 37 -7.75 11.99 0.14
CA ILE A 37 -8.63 10.99 -0.48
C ILE A 37 -9.61 11.59 -1.49
N GLN A 38 -9.77 12.91 -1.49
CA GLN A 38 -10.63 13.66 -2.42
C GLN A 38 -9.85 14.33 -3.54
N GLU A 39 -8.52 14.29 -3.51
CA GLU A 39 -7.69 14.94 -4.52
C GLU A 39 -7.99 14.43 -5.93
N ASN A 40 -8.00 15.38 -6.84
CA ASN A 40 -8.15 15.11 -8.26
C ASN A 40 -6.76 15.15 -8.91
N HIS A 41 -6.27 13.99 -9.32
CA HIS A 41 -4.92 13.86 -9.89
C HIS A 41 -4.90 13.85 -11.42
N ALA A 42 -6.05 13.99 -12.05
CA ALA A 42 -6.13 14.06 -13.51
C ALA A 42 -6.37 15.50 -13.96
N PHE A 43 -5.57 15.93 -14.92
CA PHE A 43 -5.87 17.14 -15.68
C PHE A 43 -7.08 16.85 -16.60
N GLY A 44 -8.22 17.44 -16.27
CA GLY A 44 -9.45 17.25 -17.03
C GLY A 44 -10.57 16.62 -16.19
N ASP A 45 -11.74 17.11 -16.39
CA ASP A 45 -12.86 17.05 -15.49
C ASP A 45 -13.45 15.65 -15.22
N ASP A 46 -13.16 14.67 -16.08
CA ASP A 46 -13.91 13.42 -16.10
C ASP A 46 -13.11 12.18 -15.67
N ASN A 47 -11.83 12.32 -15.38
CA ASN A 47 -10.94 11.19 -15.07
C ASN A 47 -10.32 11.27 -13.68
N LYS A 48 -11.16 11.38 -12.67
CA LYS A 48 -10.71 11.25 -11.28
C LYS A 48 -10.27 9.82 -11.03
N LEU A 49 -9.00 9.65 -10.67
CA LEU A 49 -8.47 8.34 -10.33
C LEU A 49 -8.94 7.91 -8.94
N PRO A 50 -9.19 6.61 -8.73
CA PRO A 50 -9.33 6.07 -7.39
C PRO A 50 -8.07 6.27 -6.58
N ILE A 51 -8.21 6.34 -5.26
CA ILE A 51 -7.09 6.49 -4.33
C ILE A 51 -7.04 5.28 -3.43
N VAL A 52 -5.93 4.57 -3.46
CA VAL A 52 -5.64 3.45 -2.58
C VAL A 52 -4.87 3.99 -1.37
N VAL A 53 -5.41 3.77 -0.18
CA VAL A 53 -4.70 4.10 1.06
C VAL A 53 -4.38 2.84 1.83
N GLU A 54 -3.11 2.64 2.10
CA GLU A 54 -2.65 1.59 3.02
C GLU A 54 -2.48 2.16 4.42
N PHE A 55 -3.22 1.60 5.37
CA PHE A 55 -3.03 1.84 6.80
C PHE A 55 -1.93 0.91 7.28
N TRP A 56 -0.77 1.50 7.52
CA TRP A 56 0.48 0.83 7.80
C TRP A 56 0.82 0.93 9.29
N ALA A 57 1.51 -0.09 9.82
CA ALA A 57 2.06 -0.08 11.16
C ALA A 57 3.52 -0.52 11.14
N SER A 58 4.37 0.19 11.86
CA SER A 58 5.82 -0.07 11.88
C SER A 58 6.16 -1.48 12.38
N PHE A 59 5.41 -2.00 13.36
CA PHE A 59 5.65 -3.34 13.90
C PHE A 59 5.38 -4.46 12.89
N ASN A 60 4.65 -4.19 11.82
CA ASN A 60 4.26 -5.16 10.80
C ASN A 60 4.68 -4.75 9.38
N ASP A 61 5.74 -3.97 9.26
CA ASP A 61 6.26 -3.47 7.98
C ASP A 61 6.60 -4.60 6.99
N VAL A 62 7.06 -5.75 7.48
CA VAL A 62 7.38 -6.91 6.64
C VAL A 62 6.19 -7.45 5.85
N ASN A 63 4.98 -7.21 6.31
CA ASN A 63 3.72 -7.65 5.70
C ASN A 63 2.96 -6.49 5.01
N CYS A 64 3.62 -5.37 4.74
CA CYS A 64 3.00 -4.28 4.00
C CYS A 64 2.80 -4.63 2.52
N PHE A 65 2.01 -3.81 1.83
CA PHE A 65 1.82 -3.96 0.38
C PHE A 65 3.07 -3.43 -0.36
N THR A 66 3.91 -4.34 -0.81
CA THR A 66 5.23 -4.00 -1.40
C THR A 66 5.17 -3.59 -2.87
N GLU A 67 4.09 -3.93 -3.57
CA GLU A 67 3.92 -3.68 -5.00
C GLU A 67 3.15 -2.39 -5.31
N TRP A 68 3.17 -1.45 -4.38
CA TRP A 68 2.50 -0.16 -4.49
C TRP A 68 2.91 0.64 -5.73
N ASP A 69 4.17 0.51 -6.17
CA ASP A 69 4.72 1.18 -7.36
C ASP A 69 4.25 0.57 -8.70
N LYS A 70 3.64 -0.60 -8.65
CA LYS A 70 3.10 -1.30 -9.83
C LYS A 70 1.61 -1.09 -10.06
N ILE A 71 0.94 -0.38 -9.14
CA ILE A 71 -0.48 -0.04 -9.27
C ILE A 71 -0.65 0.92 -10.46
N LYS A 72 -1.63 0.63 -11.32
CA LYS A 72 -1.97 1.46 -12.49
C LYS A 72 -3.38 2.01 -12.37
N ASN A 73 -3.59 3.22 -12.89
CA ASN A 73 -4.90 3.88 -12.94
C ASN A 73 -5.51 4.16 -11.56
N ALA A 74 -4.67 4.34 -10.58
CA ALA A 74 -5.00 4.77 -9.23
C ALA A 74 -3.80 5.49 -8.61
N VAL A 75 -4.07 6.28 -7.59
CA VAL A 75 -3.03 6.91 -6.75
C VAL A 75 -2.88 6.08 -5.48
N TYR A 76 -1.66 5.87 -5.04
CA TYR A 76 -1.36 5.16 -3.80
C TYR A 76 -0.86 6.12 -2.73
N TYR A 77 -1.42 6.00 -1.54
CA TYR A 77 -0.92 6.66 -0.33
C TYR A 77 -0.76 5.66 0.79
N ARG A 78 0.12 5.99 1.72
CA ARG A 78 0.34 5.25 2.95
C ARG A 78 0.15 6.17 4.14
N VAL A 79 -0.46 5.67 5.22
CA VAL A 79 -0.64 6.41 6.46
C VAL A 79 -0.16 5.55 7.63
N ASP A 80 0.57 6.15 8.55
CA ASP A 80 0.98 5.50 9.79
C ASP A 80 -0.21 5.44 10.75
N LEU A 81 -0.71 4.24 10.98
CA LEU A 81 -1.89 4.00 11.81
C LEU A 81 -1.72 4.54 13.24
N ALA A 82 -0.50 4.45 13.79
CA ALA A 82 -0.19 4.96 15.12
C ALA A 82 -0.28 6.49 15.22
N LYS A 83 -0.16 7.19 14.09
CA LYS A 83 -0.18 8.65 13.99
C LYS A 83 -1.48 9.20 13.39
N ALA A 84 -2.46 8.35 13.12
CA ALA A 84 -3.70 8.73 12.46
C ALA A 84 -4.94 8.29 13.27
N PRO A 85 -5.13 8.77 14.50
CA PRO A 85 -6.23 8.33 15.37
C PRO A 85 -7.62 8.68 14.81
N ASN A 86 -7.77 9.79 14.13
CA ASN A 86 -9.07 10.19 13.56
C ASN A 86 -9.44 9.35 12.35
N ALA A 87 -8.51 9.12 11.43
CA ALA A 87 -8.72 8.24 10.28
C ALA A 87 -8.96 6.80 10.72
N LYS A 88 -8.19 6.31 11.68
CA LYS A 88 -8.38 4.99 12.30
C LYS A 88 -9.80 4.79 12.81
N LYS A 89 -10.32 5.77 13.54
CA LYS A 89 -11.67 5.72 14.12
C LYS A 89 -12.75 5.82 13.05
N LYS A 90 -12.62 6.78 12.14
CA LYS A 90 -13.61 7.04 11.10
C LYS A 90 -13.81 5.83 10.19
N TYR A 91 -12.72 5.21 9.76
CA TYR A 91 -12.76 4.08 8.83
C TYR A 91 -12.70 2.72 9.53
N LYS A 92 -12.77 2.70 10.86
CA LYS A 92 -12.84 1.49 11.70
C LYS A 92 -11.67 0.54 11.44
N ILE A 93 -10.47 1.06 11.43
CA ILE A 93 -9.25 0.28 11.20
C ILE A 93 -8.82 -0.38 12.50
N ARG A 94 -8.76 -1.70 12.51
CA ARG A 94 -8.37 -2.50 13.69
C ARG A 94 -7.05 -3.20 13.50
N MET A 95 -6.69 -3.52 12.27
CA MET A 95 -5.49 -4.28 11.92
C MET A 95 -4.71 -3.59 10.83
N ALA A 96 -3.39 -3.72 10.87
CA ALA A 96 -2.49 -3.31 9.81
C ALA A 96 -1.80 -4.55 9.22
N PRO A 97 -1.67 -4.66 7.89
CA PRO A 97 -2.13 -3.68 6.91
C PRO A 97 -3.62 -3.77 6.60
N THR A 98 -4.25 -2.65 6.41
CA THR A 98 -5.59 -2.54 5.83
C THR A 98 -5.50 -1.57 4.66
N LEU A 99 -6.01 -1.95 3.50
CA LEU A 99 -6.02 -1.11 2.31
C LEU A 99 -7.46 -0.78 1.94
N ILE A 100 -7.71 0.50 1.68
CA ILE A 100 -9.02 0.99 1.24
C ILE A 100 -8.85 1.68 -0.10
N ILE A 101 -9.76 1.40 -1.03
CA ILE A 101 -9.88 2.14 -2.27
C ILE A 101 -10.99 3.17 -2.11
N PHE A 102 -10.65 4.43 -2.28
CA PHE A 102 -11.59 5.55 -2.28
C PHE A 102 -11.85 6.05 -3.70
N LYS A 103 -13.08 6.43 -3.97
CA LYS A 103 -13.47 7.16 -5.17
C LYS A 103 -14.28 8.38 -4.75
N ASP A 104 -13.80 9.56 -5.14
CA ASP A 104 -14.41 10.84 -4.75
C ASP A 104 -14.62 10.98 -3.23
N GLY A 105 -13.67 10.49 -2.44
CA GLY A 105 -13.72 10.50 -0.98
C GLY A 105 -14.60 9.43 -0.34
N VAL A 106 -15.20 8.55 -1.14
CA VAL A 106 -16.08 7.47 -0.68
C VAL A 106 -15.35 6.14 -0.70
N GLU A 107 -15.44 5.38 0.40
CA GLU A 107 -14.91 4.02 0.49
C GLU A 107 -15.65 3.08 -0.46
N GLU A 108 -14.94 2.51 -1.41
CA GLU A 108 -15.52 1.58 -2.40
C GLU A 108 -15.15 0.12 -2.11
N GLU A 109 -13.92 -0.13 -1.67
CA GLU A 109 -13.43 -1.47 -1.38
C GLU A 109 -12.47 -1.42 -0.19
N LYS A 110 -12.50 -2.44 0.66
CA LYS A 110 -11.65 -2.54 1.84
C LYS A 110 -11.09 -3.93 1.99
N PHE A 111 -9.77 -4.01 2.09
CA PHE A 111 -9.02 -5.24 2.32
C PHE A 111 -8.42 -5.20 3.72
N LYS A 112 -8.88 -6.05 4.61
CA LYS A 112 -8.44 -6.10 6.02
C LYS A 112 -7.53 -7.29 6.25
N ALA A 113 -6.39 -7.09 6.91
CA ALA A 113 -5.57 -8.19 7.41
C ALA A 113 -6.38 -9.07 8.38
N GLY A 114 -6.15 -10.37 8.29
CA GLY A 114 -6.68 -11.31 9.25
C GLY A 114 -5.87 -11.35 10.54
N LEU A 115 -6.15 -12.33 11.40
CA LEU A 115 -5.42 -12.54 12.65
C LEU A 115 -3.94 -12.89 12.43
N ASP A 116 -3.59 -13.38 11.26
CA ASP A 116 -2.20 -13.64 10.84
C ASP A 116 -1.41 -12.38 10.51
N LEU A 117 -2.08 -11.23 10.39
CA LEU A 117 -1.50 -9.93 10.04
C LEU A 117 -0.76 -9.91 8.70
N LEU A 118 -1.09 -10.82 7.80
CA LEU A 118 -0.55 -10.83 6.43
C LEU A 118 -1.25 -9.80 5.55
N VAL A 119 -0.54 -9.32 4.52
CA VAL A 119 -1.16 -8.43 3.53
C VAL A 119 -2.41 -9.08 2.94
N PRO A 120 -3.57 -8.43 2.99
CA PRO A 120 -4.86 -9.08 2.68
C PRO A 120 -5.18 -9.14 1.19
N VAL A 121 -4.34 -8.57 0.34
CA VAL A 121 -4.58 -8.42 -1.09
C VAL A 121 -3.27 -8.49 -1.86
N ASN A 122 -3.27 -9.13 -3.02
CA ASN A 122 -2.13 -9.11 -3.93
C ASN A 122 -2.33 -8.04 -5.04
N LEU A 123 -1.30 -7.81 -5.84
CA LEU A 123 -1.35 -6.82 -6.92
C LEU A 123 -2.46 -7.12 -7.93
N SER A 124 -2.63 -8.38 -8.32
CA SER A 124 -3.65 -8.79 -9.29
C SER A 124 -5.07 -8.50 -8.79
N GLU A 125 -5.36 -8.83 -7.55
CA GLU A 125 -6.65 -8.55 -6.90
C GLU A 125 -6.88 -7.04 -6.72
N MET A 126 -5.85 -6.31 -6.32
CA MET A 126 -5.91 -4.85 -6.17
C MET A 126 -6.18 -4.19 -7.52
N GLN A 127 -5.46 -4.58 -8.56
CA GLN A 127 -5.63 -4.02 -9.90
C GLN A 127 -7.01 -4.33 -10.48
N LYS A 128 -7.53 -5.53 -10.24
CA LYS A 128 -8.88 -5.91 -10.64
C LYS A 128 -9.94 -5.01 -9.98
N ALA A 129 -9.82 -4.79 -8.68
CA ALA A 129 -10.74 -3.91 -7.94
C ALA A 129 -10.69 -2.47 -8.47
N ILE A 130 -9.50 -1.95 -8.74
CA ILE A 130 -9.31 -0.61 -9.32
C ILE A 130 -9.96 -0.52 -10.70
N ASP A 131 -9.75 -1.51 -11.54
CA ASP A 131 -10.30 -1.54 -12.90
C ASP A 131 -11.83 -1.63 -12.90
N GLU A 132 -12.40 -2.39 -11.99
CA GLU A 132 -13.86 -2.47 -11.79
C GLU A 132 -14.44 -1.13 -11.36
N ILE A 133 -13.80 -0.43 -10.41
CA ILE A 133 -14.23 0.89 -9.96
C ILE A 133 -14.14 1.92 -11.11
N ASN A 134 -13.05 1.90 -11.87
CA ASN A 134 -12.87 2.77 -13.02
C ASN A 134 -13.92 2.50 -14.14
N THR A 135 -14.27 1.25 -14.33
CA THR A 135 -15.29 0.86 -15.31
C THR A 135 -16.68 1.30 -14.87
N ALA A 136 -17.04 1.09 -13.60
CA ALA A 136 -18.33 1.46 -13.05
C ALA A 136 -18.59 2.99 -13.11
N SER A 137 -17.55 3.80 -12.97
CA SER A 137 -17.67 5.27 -12.98
C SER A 137 -17.93 5.87 -14.37
N LYS A 138 -17.90 5.06 -15.44
CA LYS A 138 -18.15 5.50 -16.81
C LYS A 138 -19.61 5.40 -17.24
N TYR A 139 -20.45 4.84 -16.42
CA TYR A 139 -21.86 4.63 -16.74
C TYR A 139 -22.80 5.36 -15.80
#